data_a7f8a3d8991435a045dd30f07062fb42
#
_entry.id   a7f8a3d8991435a045dd30f07062fb42
#
_cell.length_a   1.000
_cell.length_b   1.000
_cell.length_c   1.000
_cell.angle_alpha   90.00
_cell.angle_beta   90.00
_cell.angle_gamma   90.00
#
_symmetry.space_group_name_H-M   'P 1'
#
loop_
_entity.id
_entity.type
_entity.pdbx_description
1 polymer ?
#
loop_
_entity_poly.entity_id
_entity_poly.type
_entity_poly.pdbx_seq_one_letter_code
_entity_poly.pdbx_strand_id
1 'polypeptide(L)'
;MQQKKILFIINPIAGINKKKKVPKLAHQYIDSNKYEVHIAHTQYAGHAKLLAKKAVNDGFNVVVAVGGDGSINEIAQQLIHTDVALGIVPGGSGNGFARKLGIPIGRKQAIEVLNEAHTIQCDVGLMNDKLFFSNAGVGIEALIVNRFAETKMRGFVSYARWALHYYATYKPQKYTIRCDGMSFEKKALFINFSNSGQYGYQIGVAPELSDISDGLLEMIVVEHFSKWRALYLLPMFMLGKAAKVPYVDVIQTDKAHLQCESETDAQIDGDPAGKGADFEIKILKGVLKVIVPSI
;
A
#
# COMPACT_ATOMS: atom_id res chain seq x y z
N MET A 1 -19.95 -28.38 12.94
CA MET A 1 -18.58 -27.89 12.62
C MET A 1 -18.18 -26.88 13.66
N GLN A 2 -16.91 -26.86 14.11
CA GLN A 2 -16.44 -25.86 15.05
C GLN A 2 -16.41 -24.48 14.35
N GLN A 3 -16.95 -23.44 15.01
CA GLN A 3 -16.91 -22.08 14.49
C GLN A 3 -15.46 -21.60 14.32
N LYS A 4 -15.19 -20.85 13.24
CA LYS A 4 -13.91 -20.19 13.02
C LYS A 4 -13.84 -18.92 13.88
N LYS A 5 -12.68 -18.60 14.46
CA LYS A 5 -12.49 -17.36 15.23
C LYS A 5 -12.15 -16.21 14.31
N ILE A 6 -12.88 -15.09 14.43
CA ILE A 6 -12.63 -13.85 13.70
C ILE A 6 -12.40 -12.70 14.67
N LEU A 7 -11.26 -11.99 14.54
CA LEU A 7 -10.89 -10.84 15.37
C LEU A 7 -10.96 -9.53 14.58
N PHE A 8 -11.78 -8.59 15.01
CA PHE A 8 -11.80 -7.23 14.47
C PHE A 8 -10.86 -6.34 15.30
N ILE A 9 -9.78 -5.84 14.69
CA ILE A 9 -8.85 -4.88 15.28
C ILE A 9 -9.24 -3.48 14.80
N ILE A 10 -9.77 -2.68 15.72
CA ILE A 10 -10.35 -1.37 15.43
C ILE A 10 -9.39 -0.27 15.87
N ASN A 11 -8.96 0.57 14.93
CA ASN A 11 -8.23 1.79 15.25
C ASN A 11 -9.23 2.95 15.48
N PRO A 12 -9.46 3.40 16.73
CA PRO A 12 -10.49 4.40 17.04
C PRO A 12 -10.19 5.80 16.46
N ILE A 13 -8.90 6.12 16.25
CA ILE A 13 -8.43 7.45 15.86
C ILE A 13 -8.44 7.64 14.33
N ALA A 14 -8.28 6.58 13.53
CA ALA A 14 -8.21 6.68 12.09
C ALA A 14 -9.57 7.02 11.46
N GLY A 15 -9.67 8.10 10.68
CA GLY A 15 -10.85 8.51 9.90
C GLY A 15 -12.01 9.11 10.73
N ILE A 16 -13.13 9.42 10.06
CA ILE A 16 -14.30 10.10 10.64
C ILE A 16 -15.03 9.20 11.65
N ASN A 17 -15.51 9.76 12.75
CA ASN A 17 -16.15 9.23 13.99
C ASN A 17 -17.17 8.06 13.91
N LYS A 18 -17.36 7.42 12.76
CA LYS A 18 -18.39 6.36 12.58
C LYS A 18 -17.93 4.94 12.99
N LYS A 19 -16.68 4.74 13.44
CA LYS A 19 -16.14 3.41 13.81
C LYS A 19 -16.74 2.83 15.07
N LYS A 20 -17.29 3.66 15.95
CA LYS A 20 -18.04 3.22 17.15
C LYS A 20 -19.18 2.24 16.83
N LYS A 21 -19.66 2.22 15.57
CA LYS A 21 -20.72 1.31 15.12
C LYS A 21 -20.21 -0.06 14.63
N VAL A 22 -18.90 -0.21 14.36
CA VAL A 22 -18.37 -1.45 13.79
C VAL A 22 -18.59 -2.67 14.68
N PRO A 23 -18.40 -2.63 16.02
CA PRO A 23 -18.71 -3.78 16.86
C PRO A 23 -20.16 -4.26 16.70
N LYS A 24 -21.12 -3.32 16.70
CA LYS A 24 -22.55 -3.64 16.50
C LYS A 24 -22.79 -4.23 15.11
N LEU A 25 -22.18 -3.66 14.07
CA LEU A 25 -22.32 -4.18 12.70
C LEU A 25 -21.68 -5.56 12.56
N ALA A 26 -20.53 -5.82 13.18
CA ALA A 26 -19.88 -7.13 13.14
C ALA A 26 -20.81 -8.20 13.75
N HIS A 27 -21.35 -7.99 14.94
CA HIS A 27 -22.29 -8.92 15.55
C HIS A 27 -23.61 -9.07 14.79
N GLN A 28 -24.04 -8.04 14.05
CA GLN A 28 -25.29 -8.05 13.29
C GLN A 28 -25.18 -8.75 11.94
N TYR A 29 -24.04 -8.61 11.25
CA TYR A 29 -23.88 -9.02 9.85
C TYR A 29 -22.90 -10.16 9.62
N ILE A 30 -22.06 -10.53 10.60
CA ILE A 30 -21.26 -11.75 10.50
C ILE A 30 -22.16 -12.95 10.80
N ASP A 31 -22.02 -13.97 9.96
CA ASP A 31 -22.73 -15.24 10.13
C ASP A 31 -22.22 -15.97 11.38
N SER A 32 -23.04 -15.96 12.43
CA SER A 32 -22.74 -16.61 13.72
C SER A 32 -22.67 -18.13 13.65
N ASN A 33 -23.13 -18.77 12.57
CA ASN A 33 -22.93 -20.21 12.38
C ASN A 33 -21.50 -20.51 11.88
N LYS A 34 -20.87 -19.54 11.21
CA LYS A 34 -19.51 -19.68 10.65
C LYS A 34 -18.44 -19.18 11.60
N TYR A 35 -18.69 -18.05 12.29
CA TYR A 35 -17.67 -17.32 13.02
C TYR A 35 -18.04 -16.96 14.46
N GLU A 36 -17.09 -17.14 15.38
CA GLU A 36 -17.08 -16.54 16.70
C GLU A 36 -16.40 -15.16 16.63
N VAL A 37 -17.16 -14.09 16.89
CA VAL A 37 -16.72 -12.69 16.70
C VAL A 37 -16.03 -12.17 17.95
N HIS A 38 -14.78 -11.70 17.79
CA HIS A 38 -14.00 -11.02 18.81
C HIS A 38 -13.66 -9.59 18.38
N ILE A 39 -13.60 -8.66 19.35
CA ILE A 39 -13.31 -7.24 19.09
C ILE A 39 -12.14 -6.78 19.95
N ALA A 40 -11.16 -6.12 19.33
CA ALA A 40 -10.08 -5.44 20.02
C ALA A 40 -9.92 -4.00 19.50
N HIS A 41 -9.52 -3.08 20.38
CA HIS A 41 -9.28 -1.68 20.03
C HIS A 41 -7.80 -1.36 20.20
N THR A 42 -7.22 -0.64 19.23
CA THR A 42 -5.86 -0.12 19.38
C THR A 42 -5.84 1.07 20.33
N GLN A 43 -4.76 1.24 21.07
CA GLN A 43 -4.57 2.30 22.07
C GLN A 43 -3.47 3.29 21.66
N TYR A 44 -2.51 2.84 20.85
CA TYR A 44 -1.36 3.62 20.39
C TYR A 44 -0.87 3.11 19.02
N ALA A 45 0.01 3.84 18.38
CA ALA A 45 0.63 3.42 17.11
C ALA A 45 1.47 2.13 17.32
N GLY A 46 1.36 1.18 16.39
CA GLY A 46 1.99 -0.13 16.51
C GLY A 46 1.21 -1.16 17.34
N HIS A 47 0.13 -0.77 18.06
CA HIS A 47 -0.65 -1.72 18.86
C HIS A 47 -1.40 -2.74 17.99
N ALA A 48 -1.82 -2.36 16.76
CA ALA A 48 -2.46 -3.29 15.84
C ALA A 48 -1.54 -4.46 15.47
N LYS A 49 -0.25 -4.20 15.31
CA LYS A 49 0.78 -5.22 15.08
C LYS A 49 0.84 -6.25 16.22
N LEU A 50 0.84 -5.80 17.48
CA LEU A 50 0.88 -6.68 18.65
C LEU A 50 -0.39 -7.53 18.76
N LEU A 51 -1.56 -6.92 18.53
CA LEU A 51 -2.85 -7.61 18.56
C LEU A 51 -2.94 -8.66 17.45
N ALA A 52 -2.47 -8.35 16.23
CA ALA A 52 -2.46 -9.29 15.12
C ALA A 52 -1.51 -10.46 15.38
N LYS A 53 -0.28 -10.21 15.87
CA LYS A 53 0.66 -11.26 16.27
C LYS A 53 0.07 -12.18 17.34
N LYS A 54 -0.59 -11.61 18.34
CA LYS A 54 -1.28 -12.39 19.37
C LYS A 54 -2.40 -13.25 18.77
N ALA A 55 -3.20 -12.69 17.85
CA ALA A 55 -4.27 -13.43 17.21
C ALA A 55 -3.78 -14.65 16.41
N VAL A 56 -2.63 -14.51 15.71
CA VAL A 56 -1.98 -15.65 15.04
C VAL A 56 -1.64 -16.75 16.05
N ASN A 57 -1.02 -16.39 17.18
CA ASN A 57 -0.62 -17.33 18.22
C ASN A 57 -1.82 -17.98 18.93
N ASP A 58 -2.94 -17.25 19.08
CA ASP A 58 -4.17 -17.70 19.74
C ASP A 58 -5.07 -18.54 18.79
N GLY A 59 -4.61 -18.79 17.56
CA GLY A 59 -5.30 -19.66 16.59
C GLY A 59 -6.55 -19.02 16.00
N PHE A 60 -6.57 -17.71 15.78
CA PHE A 60 -7.61 -17.06 14.99
C PHE A 60 -7.50 -17.45 13.51
N ASN A 61 -8.64 -17.61 12.85
CA ASN A 61 -8.70 -17.93 11.42
C ASN A 61 -8.72 -16.69 10.54
N VAL A 62 -9.27 -15.59 11.06
CA VAL A 62 -9.40 -14.32 10.36
C VAL A 62 -9.06 -13.15 11.30
N VAL A 63 -8.22 -12.24 10.83
CA VAL A 63 -7.97 -10.95 11.50
C VAL A 63 -8.43 -9.82 10.59
N VAL A 64 -9.36 -9.01 11.08
CA VAL A 64 -9.99 -7.92 10.31
C VAL A 64 -9.38 -6.59 10.70
N ALA A 65 -8.75 -5.92 9.75
CA ALA A 65 -8.27 -4.55 9.89
C ALA A 65 -9.42 -3.55 9.74
N VAL A 66 -9.77 -2.84 10.81
CA VAL A 66 -10.77 -1.76 10.78
C VAL A 66 -10.07 -0.42 10.85
N GLY A 67 -9.70 0.12 9.70
CA GLY A 67 -8.88 1.33 9.66
C GLY A 67 -8.54 1.81 8.25
N GLY A 68 -7.52 2.67 8.16
CA GLY A 68 -6.90 3.09 6.91
C GLY A 68 -5.70 2.23 6.56
N ASP A 69 -4.98 2.60 5.49
CA ASP A 69 -3.87 1.86 4.93
C ASP A 69 -2.78 1.53 5.98
N GLY A 70 -2.43 2.47 6.86
CA GLY A 70 -1.47 2.20 7.95
C GLY A 70 -1.92 1.11 8.93
N SER A 71 -3.23 1.04 9.27
CA SER A 71 -3.75 -0.04 10.15
C SER A 71 -3.75 -1.39 9.42
N ILE A 72 -4.04 -1.38 8.12
CA ILE A 72 -3.98 -2.57 7.28
C ILE A 72 -2.55 -3.08 7.22
N ASN A 73 -1.59 -2.18 6.98
CA ASN A 73 -0.17 -2.49 6.90
C ASN A 73 0.35 -3.11 8.23
N GLU A 74 0.09 -2.47 9.39
CA GLU A 74 0.50 -3.00 10.71
C GLU A 74 0.00 -4.43 10.96
N ILE A 75 -1.24 -4.74 10.56
CA ILE A 75 -1.85 -6.07 10.74
C ILE A 75 -1.30 -7.05 9.71
N ALA A 76 -1.32 -6.68 8.43
CA ALA A 76 -0.91 -7.54 7.32
C ALA A 76 0.53 -8.06 7.49
N GLN A 77 1.45 -7.22 7.99
CA GLN A 77 2.84 -7.62 8.30
C GLN A 77 2.93 -8.84 9.24
N GLN A 78 1.93 -9.08 10.08
CA GLN A 78 1.93 -10.20 11.02
C GLN A 78 1.24 -11.44 10.47
N LEU A 79 0.54 -11.30 9.34
CA LEU A 79 -0.22 -12.40 8.72
C LEU A 79 0.53 -13.03 7.53
N ILE A 80 1.60 -12.40 7.04
CA ILE A 80 2.42 -12.99 5.97
C ILE A 80 2.99 -14.35 6.42
N HIS A 81 3.01 -15.30 5.49
CA HIS A 81 3.44 -16.68 5.75
C HIS A 81 2.63 -17.40 6.84
N THR A 82 1.37 -16.99 7.08
CA THR A 82 0.45 -17.69 8.00
C THR A 82 -0.81 -18.12 7.26
N ASP A 83 -1.56 -19.07 7.85
CA ASP A 83 -2.87 -19.48 7.33
C ASP A 83 -4.01 -18.51 7.70
N VAL A 84 -3.73 -17.51 8.53
CA VAL A 84 -4.71 -16.54 8.99
C VAL A 84 -5.05 -15.56 7.87
N ALA A 85 -6.33 -15.45 7.53
CA ALA A 85 -6.78 -14.55 6.48
C ALA A 85 -6.92 -13.10 6.99
N LEU A 86 -6.47 -12.14 6.18
CA LEU A 86 -6.74 -10.72 6.39
C LEU A 86 -8.15 -10.38 5.87
N GLY A 87 -8.98 -9.85 6.74
CA GLY A 87 -10.21 -9.14 6.35
C GLY A 87 -9.98 -7.63 6.42
N ILE A 88 -10.70 -6.85 5.63
CA ILE A 88 -10.55 -5.39 5.61
C ILE A 88 -11.92 -4.72 5.70
N VAL A 89 -12.06 -3.80 6.68
CA VAL A 89 -13.17 -2.85 6.78
C VAL A 89 -12.61 -1.44 6.65
N PRO A 90 -12.72 -0.83 5.46
CA PRO A 90 -12.09 0.45 5.17
C PRO A 90 -12.59 1.59 6.07
N GLY A 91 -11.65 2.37 6.59
CA GLY A 91 -11.99 3.47 7.52
C GLY A 91 -11.04 4.67 7.42
N GLY A 92 -10.13 4.68 6.47
CA GLY A 92 -9.20 5.77 6.16
C GLY A 92 -9.68 6.69 5.05
N SER A 93 -8.84 7.66 4.68
CA SER A 93 -9.12 8.59 3.57
C SER A 93 -8.74 8.00 2.21
N GLY A 94 -7.66 7.22 2.12
CA GLY A 94 -7.17 6.61 0.88
C GLY A 94 -7.83 5.25 0.61
N ASN A 95 -7.59 4.31 1.51
CA ASN A 95 -8.00 2.91 1.40
C ASN A 95 -7.53 2.26 0.08
N GLY A 96 -6.29 2.54 -0.32
CA GLY A 96 -5.74 2.12 -1.60
C GLY A 96 -5.75 0.61 -1.77
N PHE A 97 -5.21 -0.11 -0.79
CA PHE A 97 -5.16 -1.57 -0.81
C PHE A 97 -6.56 -2.22 -0.86
N ALA A 98 -7.52 -1.71 -0.07
CA ALA A 98 -8.90 -2.21 -0.10
C ALA A 98 -9.57 -1.99 -1.45
N ARG A 99 -9.36 -0.84 -2.09
CA ARG A 99 -9.90 -0.52 -3.43
C ARG A 99 -9.33 -1.43 -4.51
N LYS A 100 -8.02 -1.68 -4.49
CA LYS A 100 -7.37 -2.60 -5.42
C LYS A 100 -7.98 -4.01 -5.35
N LEU A 101 -8.31 -4.45 -4.15
CA LEU A 101 -8.93 -5.74 -3.88
C LEU A 101 -10.46 -5.77 -4.15
N GLY A 102 -11.03 -4.68 -4.67
CA GLY A 102 -12.48 -4.60 -4.91
C GLY A 102 -13.34 -4.57 -3.64
N ILE A 103 -12.73 -4.37 -2.47
CA ILE A 103 -13.44 -4.37 -1.19
C ILE A 103 -14.31 -3.11 -1.08
N PRO A 104 -15.62 -3.25 -0.79
CA PRO A 104 -16.52 -2.11 -0.66
C PRO A 104 -16.08 -1.12 0.42
N ILE A 105 -16.17 0.19 0.13
CA ILE A 105 -15.84 1.23 1.12
C ILE A 105 -16.92 1.36 2.20
N GLY A 106 -18.15 0.94 1.91
CA GLY A 106 -19.23 0.87 2.88
C GLY A 106 -18.98 -0.23 3.91
N ARG A 107 -18.99 0.14 5.23
CA ARG A 107 -18.64 -0.78 6.32
C ARG A 107 -19.52 -2.01 6.39
N LYS A 108 -20.83 -1.85 6.16
CA LYS A 108 -21.77 -2.96 6.14
C LYS A 108 -21.38 -3.95 5.04
N GLN A 109 -21.24 -3.46 3.81
CA GLN A 109 -20.88 -4.27 2.67
C GLN A 109 -19.51 -4.94 2.85
N ALA A 110 -18.51 -4.21 3.38
CA ALA A 110 -17.20 -4.79 3.67
C ALA A 110 -17.24 -5.92 4.72
N ILE A 111 -18.15 -5.81 5.73
CA ILE A 111 -18.35 -6.87 6.71
C ILE A 111 -19.08 -8.07 6.07
N GLU A 112 -20.05 -7.82 5.21
CA GLU A 112 -20.79 -8.90 4.50
C GLU A 112 -19.89 -9.74 3.62
N VAL A 113 -18.87 -9.13 2.96
CA VAL A 113 -17.83 -9.85 2.19
C VAL A 113 -17.10 -10.90 3.03
N LEU A 114 -16.90 -10.65 4.33
CA LEU A 114 -16.21 -11.62 5.19
C LEU A 114 -16.97 -12.97 5.32
N ASN A 115 -18.28 -12.96 5.14
CA ASN A 115 -19.10 -14.18 5.16
C ASN A 115 -18.92 -15.04 3.92
N GLU A 116 -18.51 -14.47 2.80
CA GLU A 116 -18.27 -15.21 1.55
C GLU A 116 -17.06 -16.13 1.71
N ALA A 117 -16.13 -15.77 2.59
CA ALA A 117 -14.88 -16.49 2.86
C ALA A 117 -14.05 -16.81 1.61
N HIS A 118 -14.33 -16.07 0.50
CA HIS A 118 -13.52 -16.17 -0.71
C HIS A 118 -12.16 -15.51 -0.45
N THR A 119 -11.09 -16.24 -0.68
CA THR A 119 -9.73 -15.76 -0.39
C THR A 119 -8.83 -15.85 -1.59
N ILE A 120 -7.98 -14.87 -1.77
CA ILE A 120 -6.86 -14.88 -2.71
C ILE A 120 -5.53 -14.85 -1.95
N GLN A 121 -4.46 -15.31 -2.61
CA GLN A 121 -3.10 -15.16 -2.14
C GLN A 121 -2.51 -13.92 -2.79
N CYS A 122 -2.19 -12.91 -1.98
CA CYS A 122 -1.60 -11.68 -2.44
C CYS A 122 -0.08 -11.71 -2.30
N ASP A 123 0.56 -11.07 -3.24
CA ASP A 123 1.98 -10.80 -3.22
C ASP A 123 2.28 -9.61 -2.30
N VAL A 124 3.48 -9.56 -1.76
CA VAL A 124 3.94 -8.48 -0.89
C VAL A 124 5.33 -8.06 -1.33
N GLY A 125 5.52 -6.77 -1.56
CA GLY A 125 6.83 -6.24 -1.90
C GLY A 125 7.73 -6.11 -0.67
N LEU A 126 9.03 -6.22 -0.90
CA LEU A 126 10.07 -5.98 0.10
C LEU A 126 11.09 -5.02 -0.49
N MET A 127 11.38 -3.91 0.21
CA MET A 127 12.49 -3.01 -0.07
C MET A 127 13.47 -3.03 1.09
N ASN A 128 14.66 -3.59 0.87
CA ASN A 128 15.59 -3.99 1.91
C ASN A 128 14.88 -4.89 2.94
N ASP A 129 14.77 -4.46 4.20
CA ASP A 129 14.12 -5.21 5.28
C ASP A 129 12.64 -4.82 5.51
N LYS A 130 12.07 -3.94 4.68
CA LYS A 130 10.76 -3.34 4.91
C LYS A 130 9.75 -3.82 3.89
N LEU A 131 8.64 -4.37 4.38
CA LEU A 131 7.52 -4.83 3.57
C LEU A 131 6.68 -3.64 3.07
N PHE A 132 6.16 -3.75 1.85
CA PHE A 132 5.16 -2.84 1.30
C PHE A 132 4.02 -3.61 0.62
N PHE A 133 2.82 -3.08 0.71
CA PHE A 133 1.61 -3.70 0.19
C PHE A 133 1.10 -2.98 -1.05
N SER A 134 1.33 -1.67 -1.13
CA SER A 134 0.93 -0.85 -2.27
C SER A 134 2.12 -0.44 -3.13
N ASN A 135 3.06 0.28 -2.57
CA ASN A 135 4.23 0.74 -3.33
C ASN A 135 5.40 1.15 -2.43
N ALA A 136 6.60 1.14 -3.00
CA ALA A 136 7.79 1.71 -2.40
C ALA A 136 8.56 2.51 -3.44
N GLY A 137 9.27 3.56 -3.04
CA GLY A 137 9.98 4.39 -4.00
C GLY A 137 11.07 5.26 -3.41
N VAL A 138 11.89 5.80 -4.31
CA VAL A 138 13.03 6.66 -3.99
C VAL A 138 13.03 7.92 -4.85
N GLY A 139 13.68 8.97 -4.38
CA GLY A 139 13.82 10.23 -5.11
C GLY A 139 12.85 11.31 -4.65
N ILE A 140 12.45 12.20 -5.57
CA ILE A 140 11.62 13.38 -5.24
C ILE A 140 10.30 13.01 -4.57
N GLU A 141 9.68 11.92 -4.95
CA GLU A 141 8.44 11.43 -4.37
C GLU A 141 8.61 11.13 -2.88
N ALA A 142 9.62 10.35 -2.55
CA ALA A 142 9.94 10.02 -1.17
C ALA A 142 10.32 11.26 -0.35
N LEU A 143 11.05 12.21 -0.95
CA LEU A 143 11.35 13.51 -0.33
C LEU A 143 10.05 14.27 0.01
N ILE A 144 9.06 14.31 -0.90
CA ILE A 144 7.77 14.96 -0.68
C ILE A 144 7.02 14.27 0.47
N VAL A 145 6.98 12.94 0.48
CA VAL A 145 6.36 12.14 1.55
C VAL A 145 7.01 12.45 2.91
N ASN A 146 8.35 12.45 2.97
CA ASN A 146 9.09 12.72 4.19
C ASN A 146 8.79 14.13 4.73
N ARG A 147 8.79 15.13 3.87
CA ARG A 147 8.49 16.52 4.27
C ARG A 147 7.02 16.73 4.63
N PHE A 148 6.11 16.05 3.94
CA PHE A 148 4.70 16.09 4.28
C PHE A 148 4.43 15.47 5.65
N ALA A 149 5.12 14.38 6.01
CA ALA A 149 5.01 13.74 7.32
C ALA A 149 5.46 14.66 8.48
N GLU A 150 6.46 15.54 8.24
CA GLU A 150 6.94 16.52 9.22
C GLU A 150 5.96 17.70 9.43
N THR A 151 5.02 17.91 8.50
CA THR A 151 4.09 19.03 8.56
C THR A 151 2.82 18.71 9.34
N LYS A 152 2.28 19.70 10.08
CA LYS A 152 0.97 19.58 10.74
C LYS A 152 -0.20 19.75 9.75
N MET A 153 0.06 20.28 8.56
CA MET A 153 -0.96 20.49 7.53
C MET A 153 -1.21 19.21 6.75
N ARG A 154 -2.44 18.72 6.78
CA ARG A 154 -2.87 17.54 6.05
C ARG A 154 -3.78 17.93 4.89
N GLY A 155 -3.81 17.10 3.83
CA GLY A 155 -4.71 17.24 2.70
C GLY A 155 -4.00 17.47 1.36
N PHE A 156 -4.74 17.27 0.28
CA PHE A 156 -4.22 17.29 -1.08
C PHE A 156 -3.56 18.62 -1.47
N VAL A 157 -4.10 19.76 -1.04
CA VAL A 157 -3.55 21.09 -1.34
C VAL A 157 -2.15 21.28 -0.75
N SER A 158 -1.95 20.81 0.49
CA SER A 158 -0.63 20.85 1.13
C SER A 158 0.39 19.95 0.41
N TYR A 159 -0.03 18.75 0.03
CA TYR A 159 0.80 17.84 -0.76
C TYR A 159 1.18 18.44 -2.12
N ALA A 160 0.22 19.00 -2.85
CA ALA A 160 0.45 19.63 -4.16
C ALA A 160 1.43 20.82 -4.07
N ARG A 161 1.34 21.62 -3.00
CA ARG A 161 2.28 22.74 -2.76
C ARG A 161 3.72 22.23 -2.59
N TRP A 162 3.94 21.18 -1.81
CA TRP A 162 5.25 20.58 -1.64
C TRP A 162 5.76 19.95 -2.93
N ALA A 163 4.88 19.27 -3.67
CA ALA A 163 5.21 18.69 -4.97
C ALA A 163 5.70 19.74 -5.95
N LEU A 164 5.01 20.87 -6.08
CA LEU A 164 5.40 21.98 -6.94
C LEU A 164 6.73 22.63 -6.48
N HIS A 165 6.91 22.83 -5.18
CA HIS A 165 8.13 23.41 -4.63
C HIS A 165 9.35 22.54 -4.95
N TYR A 166 9.28 21.24 -4.61
CA TYR A 166 10.40 20.34 -4.83
C TYR A 166 10.62 20.03 -6.31
N TYR A 167 9.56 19.95 -7.12
CA TYR A 167 9.74 19.82 -8.56
C TYR A 167 10.59 20.95 -9.16
N ALA A 168 10.48 22.17 -8.62
CA ALA A 168 11.24 23.31 -9.09
C ALA A 168 12.72 23.30 -8.66
N THR A 169 13.05 22.65 -7.55
CA THR A 169 14.37 22.70 -6.89
C THR A 169 15.13 21.38 -6.91
N TYR A 170 14.43 20.26 -7.05
CA TYR A 170 15.03 18.94 -7.04
C TYR A 170 15.90 18.70 -8.29
N LYS A 171 17.08 18.16 -8.07
CA LYS A 171 17.99 17.75 -9.15
C LYS A 171 17.86 16.25 -9.35
N PRO A 172 17.45 15.79 -10.55
CA PRO A 172 17.43 14.36 -10.87
C PRO A 172 18.83 13.80 -10.71
N GLN A 173 18.91 12.63 -10.10
CA GLN A 173 20.17 11.92 -9.94
C GLN A 173 20.25 10.68 -10.86
N LYS A 174 21.44 10.17 -10.98
CA LYS A 174 21.72 8.96 -11.75
C LYS A 174 21.49 7.73 -10.87
N TYR A 175 20.79 6.77 -11.44
CA TYR A 175 20.54 5.46 -10.85
C TYR A 175 21.13 4.38 -11.75
N THR A 176 21.89 3.47 -11.17
CA THR A 176 22.24 2.20 -11.81
C THR A 176 21.20 1.18 -11.39
N ILE A 177 20.47 0.63 -12.36
CA ILE A 177 19.36 -0.27 -12.17
C ILE A 177 19.78 -1.65 -12.67
N ARG A 178 19.62 -2.68 -11.84
CA ARG A 178 19.83 -4.07 -12.21
C ARG A 178 18.54 -4.83 -11.99
N CYS A 179 17.96 -5.40 -13.04
CA CYS A 179 16.76 -6.24 -12.99
C CYS A 179 16.78 -7.23 -14.16
N ASP A 180 16.26 -8.42 -13.96
CA ASP A 180 16.08 -9.46 -14.97
C ASP A 180 17.36 -9.78 -15.78
N GLY A 181 18.52 -9.76 -15.10
CA GLY A 181 19.83 -9.98 -15.72
C GLY A 181 20.37 -8.80 -16.54
N MET A 182 19.61 -7.71 -16.67
CA MET A 182 20.03 -6.47 -17.31
C MET A 182 20.63 -5.50 -16.30
N SER A 183 21.54 -4.63 -16.77
CA SER A 183 22.09 -3.51 -16.01
C SER A 183 22.11 -2.28 -16.90
N PHE A 184 21.48 -1.20 -16.46
CA PHE A 184 21.42 0.06 -17.21
C PHE A 184 21.40 1.25 -16.27
N GLU A 185 21.71 2.43 -16.82
CA GLU A 185 21.74 3.68 -16.07
C GLU A 185 20.61 4.59 -16.54
N LYS A 186 19.94 5.23 -15.59
CA LYS A 186 18.90 6.23 -15.86
C LYS A 186 19.09 7.44 -14.97
N LYS A 187 18.86 8.64 -15.54
CA LYS A 187 18.76 9.87 -14.78
C LYS A 187 17.29 10.15 -14.53
N ALA A 188 16.85 9.97 -13.30
CA ALA A 188 15.43 10.03 -12.95
C ALA A 188 15.13 11.04 -11.83
N LEU A 189 13.89 11.54 -11.81
CA LEU A 189 13.30 12.27 -10.70
C LEU A 189 12.99 11.35 -9.54
N PHE A 190 12.43 10.17 -9.86
CA PHE A 190 12.12 9.14 -8.90
C PHE A 190 11.99 7.78 -9.59
N ILE A 191 12.14 6.73 -8.80
CA ILE A 191 11.83 5.36 -9.18
C ILE A 191 10.87 4.82 -8.13
N ASN A 192 9.75 4.23 -8.58
CA ASN A 192 8.74 3.63 -7.73
C ASN A 192 8.50 2.19 -8.14
N PHE A 193 8.25 1.35 -7.16
CA PHE A 193 7.85 -0.04 -7.32
C PHE A 193 6.43 -0.21 -6.82
N SER A 194 5.52 -0.53 -7.70
CA SER A 194 4.10 -0.71 -7.39
C SER A 194 3.75 -2.19 -7.38
N ASN A 195 3.03 -2.62 -6.34
CA ASN A 195 2.41 -3.93 -6.22
C ASN A 195 0.90 -3.87 -6.51
N SER A 196 0.31 -2.67 -6.47
CA SER A 196 -1.13 -2.49 -6.61
C SER A 196 -1.55 -1.71 -7.85
N GLY A 197 -0.61 -1.23 -8.66
CA GLY A 197 -0.87 -0.35 -9.81
C GLY A 197 -1.46 1.00 -9.45
N GLN A 198 -1.59 1.30 -8.15
CA GLN A 198 -2.14 2.56 -7.66
C GLN A 198 -1.08 3.37 -6.95
N TYR A 199 -0.96 4.60 -7.39
CA TYR A 199 -0.08 5.61 -6.85
C TYR A 199 -0.92 6.58 -6.03
N GLY A 200 -0.99 6.50 -4.75
CA GLY A 200 -1.75 7.40 -3.86
C GLY A 200 -2.97 8.12 -4.46
N TYR A 201 -3.99 8.42 -3.72
CA TYR A 201 -5.20 9.16 -4.18
C TYR A 201 -5.83 8.68 -5.50
N GLN A 202 -5.79 7.36 -5.82
CA GLN A 202 -6.37 6.75 -7.04
C GLN A 202 -5.62 7.09 -8.34
N ILE A 203 -4.42 7.61 -8.29
CA ILE A 203 -3.61 7.83 -9.47
C ILE A 203 -3.03 6.47 -9.88
N GLY A 204 -3.58 5.85 -10.91
CA GLY A 204 -3.04 4.62 -11.51
C GLY A 204 -1.91 4.98 -12.49
N VAL A 205 -0.74 4.39 -12.34
CA VAL A 205 0.34 4.60 -13.33
C VAL A 205 0.23 3.60 -14.46
N ALA A 206 -0.07 2.35 -14.14
CA ALA A 206 -0.31 1.27 -15.09
C ALA A 206 -1.36 0.28 -14.52
N PRO A 207 -2.60 0.71 -14.27
CA PRO A 207 -3.61 -0.14 -13.62
C PRO A 207 -3.94 -1.40 -14.42
N GLU A 208 -3.73 -1.35 -15.75
CA GLU A 208 -3.98 -2.46 -16.66
C GLU A 208 -2.92 -3.57 -16.59
N LEU A 209 -1.73 -3.25 -16.08
CA LEU A 209 -0.59 -4.20 -15.97
C LEU A 209 -0.47 -4.84 -14.60
N SER A 210 -1.14 -4.30 -13.60
CA SER A 210 -0.91 -4.65 -12.21
C SER A 210 -1.91 -5.70 -11.73
N ASP A 211 -1.41 -6.87 -11.41
CA ASP A 211 -2.13 -7.91 -10.67
C ASP A 211 -1.39 -8.16 -9.34
N ILE A 212 -2.13 -8.16 -8.25
CA ILE A 212 -1.58 -8.33 -6.90
C ILE A 212 -1.16 -9.78 -6.59
N SER A 213 -1.27 -10.67 -7.56
CA SER A 213 -1.02 -12.10 -7.46
C SER A 213 -0.23 -12.69 -8.62
N ASP A 214 0.36 -11.86 -9.50
CA ASP A 214 1.12 -12.32 -10.67
C ASP A 214 2.62 -12.56 -10.37
N GLY A 215 3.06 -12.19 -9.18
CA GLY A 215 4.45 -12.33 -8.76
C GLY A 215 5.39 -11.30 -9.37
N LEU A 216 4.90 -10.15 -9.80
CA LEU A 216 5.66 -9.08 -10.41
C LEU A 216 5.39 -7.73 -9.72
N LEU A 217 6.35 -6.83 -9.82
CA LEU A 217 6.23 -5.42 -9.45
C LEU A 217 6.33 -4.57 -10.71
N GLU A 218 5.56 -3.51 -10.81
CA GLU A 218 5.79 -2.47 -11.80
C GLU A 218 6.84 -1.50 -11.29
N MET A 219 8.05 -1.57 -11.84
CA MET A 219 9.07 -0.56 -11.66
C MET A 219 8.80 0.61 -12.60
N ILE A 220 8.51 1.77 -12.03
CA ILE A 220 8.15 2.99 -12.73
C ILE A 220 9.31 3.96 -12.60
N VAL A 221 9.98 4.24 -13.71
CA VAL A 221 11.08 5.19 -13.77
C VAL A 221 10.59 6.49 -14.40
N VAL A 222 10.63 7.58 -13.66
CA VAL A 222 10.20 8.90 -14.15
C VAL A 222 11.40 9.80 -14.35
N GLU A 223 11.72 10.06 -15.61
CA GLU A 223 12.81 10.93 -16.00
C GLU A 223 12.46 12.41 -15.78
N HIS A 224 13.47 13.27 -15.89
CA HIS A 224 13.25 14.70 -15.81
C HIS A 224 12.59 15.24 -17.08
N PHE A 225 11.57 16.05 -16.91
CA PHE A 225 10.92 16.80 -17.99
C PHE A 225 10.77 18.28 -17.64
N SER A 226 10.58 19.14 -18.65
CA SER A 226 10.48 20.60 -18.41
C SER A 226 9.17 20.96 -17.69
N LYS A 227 9.17 22.08 -16.94
CA LYS A 227 8.01 22.59 -16.19
C LYS A 227 6.76 22.77 -17.06
N TRP A 228 6.93 23.17 -18.31
CA TRP A 228 5.84 23.31 -19.29
C TRP A 228 5.20 21.96 -19.65
N ARG A 229 6.02 20.92 -19.74
CA ARG A 229 5.55 19.54 -19.96
C ARG A 229 4.82 18.99 -18.77
N ALA A 230 5.20 19.37 -17.54
CA ALA A 230 4.52 18.97 -16.32
C ALA A 230 3.03 19.33 -16.34
N LEU A 231 2.68 20.52 -16.86
CA LEU A 231 1.29 20.95 -16.99
C LEU A 231 0.45 20.04 -17.91
N TYR A 232 1.06 19.52 -18.96
CA TYR A 232 0.41 18.58 -19.88
C TYR A 232 0.39 17.15 -19.33
N LEU A 233 1.45 16.73 -18.65
CA LEU A 233 1.62 15.36 -18.17
C LEU A 233 0.83 15.07 -16.90
N LEU A 234 0.62 16.07 -16.03
CA LEU A 234 -0.11 15.92 -14.77
C LEU A 234 -1.54 15.36 -14.99
N PRO A 235 -2.36 15.83 -15.97
CA PRO A 235 -3.63 15.22 -16.28
C PRO A 235 -3.52 13.74 -16.71
N MET A 236 -2.47 13.37 -17.44
CA MET A 236 -2.25 11.98 -17.87
C MET A 236 -1.96 11.06 -16.66
N PHE A 237 -1.17 11.53 -15.71
CA PHE A 237 -0.96 10.83 -14.43
C PHE A 237 -2.28 10.67 -13.67
N MET A 238 -3.08 11.74 -13.56
CA MET A 238 -4.39 11.70 -12.87
C MET A 238 -5.40 10.77 -13.53
N LEU A 239 -5.30 10.56 -14.84
CA LEU A 239 -6.18 9.66 -15.61
C LEU A 239 -5.65 8.20 -15.65
N GLY A 240 -4.58 7.86 -14.92
CA GLY A 240 -4.00 6.52 -14.94
C GLY A 240 -3.29 6.15 -16.25
N LYS A 241 -2.92 7.13 -17.06
CA LYS A 241 -2.25 6.95 -18.37
C LYS A 241 -0.77 7.29 -18.33
N ALA A 242 -0.16 7.25 -17.17
CA ALA A 242 1.25 7.62 -16.99
C ALA A 242 2.20 6.74 -17.83
N ALA A 243 1.93 5.45 -17.99
CA ALA A 243 2.71 4.55 -18.83
C ALA A 243 2.72 4.94 -20.33
N LYS A 244 1.81 5.80 -20.78
CA LYS A 244 1.75 6.31 -22.17
C LYS A 244 2.48 7.66 -22.34
N VAL A 245 3.12 8.12 -21.27
CA VAL A 245 3.79 9.43 -21.27
C VAL A 245 5.26 9.22 -21.67
N PRO A 246 5.79 9.95 -22.66
CA PRO A 246 7.23 10.02 -22.89
C PRO A 246 7.91 10.48 -21.58
N TYR A 247 9.02 9.91 -21.18
CA TYR A 247 9.75 10.12 -19.91
C TYR A 247 9.28 9.22 -18.74
N VAL A 248 8.37 8.28 -18.98
CA VAL A 248 7.97 7.27 -18.00
C VAL A 248 8.23 5.90 -18.60
N ASP A 249 9.17 5.16 -18.03
CA ASP A 249 9.36 3.75 -18.35
C ASP A 249 8.63 2.92 -17.30
N VAL A 250 7.94 1.88 -17.72
CA VAL A 250 7.33 0.88 -16.85
C VAL A 250 7.91 -0.48 -17.20
N ILE A 251 8.54 -1.12 -16.23
CA ILE A 251 9.18 -2.41 -16.38
C ILE A 251 8.61 -3.35 -15.32
N GLN A 252 8.10 -4.51 -15.73
CA GLN A 252 7.68 -5.55 -14.80
C GLN A 252 8.89 -6.41 -14.41
N THR A 253 9.07 -6.65 -13.10
CA THR A 253 10.18 -7.43 -12.57
C THR A 253 9.82 -8.06 -11.23
N ASP A 254 10.38 -9.23 -10.92
CA ASP A 254 10.23 -9.86 -9.61
C ASP A 254 11.29 -9.38 -8.60
N LYS A 255 12.37 -8.78 -9.10
CA LYS A 255 13.47 -8.25 -8.30
C LYS A 255 14.24 -7.16 -9.02
N ALA A 256 14.67 -6.16 -8.28
CA ALA A 256 15.55 -5.11 -8.76
C ALA A 256 16.57 -4.71 -7.70
N HIS A 257 17.70 -4.21 -8.15
CA HIS A 257 18.70 -3.57 -7.31
C HIS A 257 18.96 -2.16 -7.85
N LEU A 258 18.78 -1.16 -6.99
CA LEU A 258 19.04 0.24 -7.32
C LEU A 258 20.28 0.72 -6.58
N GLN A 259 21.22 1.25 -7.33
CA GLN A 259 22.36 1.97 -6.80
C GLN A 259 22.26 3.44 -7.20
N CYS A 260 22.22 4.33 -6.23
CA CYS A 260 22.08 5.76 -6.41
C CYS A 260 23.45 6.45 -6.40
N GLU A 261 23.62 7.49 -7.18
CA GLU A 261 24.85 8.30 -7.20
C GLU A 261 25.11 8.97 -5.84
N SER A 262 24.05 9.33 -5.11
CA SER A 262 24.09 9.90 -3.76
C SER A 262 22.92 9.36 -2.92
N GLU A 263 23.00 9.50 -1.59
CA GLU A 263 21.89 9.17 -0.71
C GLU A 263 20.62 9.90 -1.13
N THR A 264 19.53 9.17 -1.19
CA THR A 264 18.20 9.68 -1.53
C THR A 264 17.17 9.27 -0.49
N ASP A 265 16.10 10.04 -0.39
CA ASP A 265 14.97 9.70 0.46
C ASP A 265 14.24 8.47 -0.10
N ALA A 266 13.73 7.62 0.80
CA ALA A 266 12.91 6.47 0.49
C ALA A 266 11.55 6.55 1.18
N GLN A 267 10.52 6.00 0.55
CA GLN A 267 9.17 5.87 1.10
C GLN A 267 8.64 4.44 0.93
N ILE A 268 7.73 4.03 1.80
CA ILE A 268 7.01 2.76 1.75
C ILE A 268 5.55 3.01 2.11
N ASP A 269 4.63 2.63 1.21
CA ASP A 269 3.16 2.79 1.39
C ASP A 269 2.73 4.21 1.79
N GLY A 270 3.50 5.22 1.36
CA GLY A 270 3.27 6.63 1.67
C GLY A 270 3.81 7.11 3.02
N ASP A 271 4.60 6.28 3.70
CA ASP A 271 5.30 6.63 4.94
C ASP A 271 6.82 6.77 4.71
N PRO A 272 7.52 7.65 5.49
CA PRO A 272 8.97 7.78 5.43
C PRO A 272 9.69 6.45 5.71
N ALA A 273 10.61 6.06 4.84
CA ALA A 273 11.38 4.82 5.00
C ALA A 273 12.88 5.04 5.28
N GLY A 274 13.31 6.29 5.44
CA GLY A 274 14.69 6.67 5.67
C GLY A 274 15.40 7.15 4.41
N LYS A 275 16.73 7.08 4.42
CA LYS A 275 17.61 7.43 3.27
C LYS A 275 18.59 6.30 3.02
N GLY A 276 19.05 6.24 1.78
CA GLY A 276 20.07 5.28 1.37
C GLY A 276 20.60 5.58 -0.03
N ALA A 277 21.65 4.88 -0.42
CA ALA A 277 22.18 4.91 -1.77
C ALA A 277 22.08 3.54 -2.46
N ASP A 278 21.66 2.52 -1.72
CA ASP A 278 21.57 1.14 -2.19
C ASP A 278 20.27 0.51 -1.72
N PHE A 279 19.48 -0.04 -2.65
CA PHE A 279 18.17 -0.61 -2.37
C PHE A 279 17.99 -1.92 -3.10
N GLU A 280 17.72 -2.99 -2.36
CA GLU A 280 17.26 -4.26 -2.90
C GLU A 280 15.74 -4.32 -2.85
N ILE A 281 15.11 -4.58 -3.98
CA ILE A 281 13.67 -4.70 -4.09
C ILE A 281 13.32 -6.10 -4.61
N LYS A 282 12.32 -6.74 -4.01
CA LYS A 282 11.79 -8.02 -4.48
C LYS A 282 10.34 -8.21 -4.13
N ILE A 283 9.68 -9.11 -4.85
CA ILE A 283 8.33 -9.56 -4.54
C ILE A 283 8.37 -10.88 -3.76
N LEU A 284 7.54 -10.99 -2.73
CA LEU A 284 7.25 -12.22 -2.00
C LEU A 284 5.91 -12.74 -2.53
N LYS A 285 5.95 -13.85 -3.29
CA LYS A 285 4.80 -14.35 -4.04
C LYS A 285 3.82 -15.10 -3.13
N GLY A 286 2.54 -14.72 -3.19
CA GLY A 286 1.43 -15.42 -2.55
C GLY A 286 1.55 -15.58 -1.03
N VAL A 287 2.19 -14.64 -0.34
CA VAL A 287 2.50 -14.77 1.09
C VAL A 287 1.41 -14.24 2.03
N LEU A 288 0.43 -13.50 1.51
CA LEU A 288 -0.64 -12.89 2.31
C LEU A 288 -2.00 -13.38 1.81
N LYS A 289 -2.73 -14.10 2.67
CA LYS A 289 -4.09 -14.54 2.41
C LYS A 289 -5.09 -13.44 2.74
N VAL A 290 -5.91 -13.03 1.77
CA VAL A 290 -6.87 -11.93 1.94
C VAL A 290 -8.27 -12.36 1.53
N ILE A 291 -9.29 -11.97 2.32
CA ILE A 291 -10.70 -12.16 1.96
C ILE A 291 -11.13 -11.03 1.03
N VAL A 292 -11.67 -11.41 -0.13
CA VAL A 292 -12.14 -10.48 -1.17
C VAL A 292 -13.56 -10.84 -1.59
N PRO A 293 -14.31 -9.92 -2.24
CA PRO A 293 -15.61 -10.25 -2.83
C PRO A 293 -15.49 -11.40 -3.85
N SER A 294 -16.47 -12.29 -3.87
CA SER A 294 -16.63 -13.25 -4.97
C SER A 294 -17.03 -12.46 -6.23
N ILE A 295 -16.35 -12.73 -7.35
CA ILE A 295 -16.63 -12.10 -8.65
C ILE A 295 -17.92 -12.68 -9.21
#